data_98715f9114a2b53a908e7a421d18a86e
#
_entry.id   98715f9114a2b53a908e7a421d18a86e
#
_cell.length_a   1.000
_cell.length_b   1.000
_cell.length_c   1.000
_cell.angle_alpha   90.00
_cell.angle_beta   90.00
_cell.angle_gamma   90.00
#
_symmetry.space_group_name_H-M   'P 1'
#
loop_
_entity.id
_entity.type
_entity.pdbx_description
1 polymer ?
#
loop_
_entity_poly.entity_id
_entity_poly.type
_entity_poly.pdbx_seq_one_letter_code
_entity_poly.pdbx_strand_id
1 'polypeptide(L)'
;MYTIGTHMSIAGGIAKTVENVVKMNANTMQIFSRNPRGSSYKTYAQEEVEKFQQIRKSHAFGPVLAHAPYTMNLASATEKTYEFACTVIREDIRRMDELKIENLVFHPGSHTGIGEEAGITNIIRGLDQAITGTENIKVLLETMSGKGTEIGYRFEQLKQIRDGVQHPERIGICLDTCHVFAAGYDIVHDLDGVLDEFDRILGLELLRTIHLNDSLMPFGSRKDRHAVIGEGEIGLEALLNVLRHPKLKDLPFYLETPLDDAGHKEEIARLKEYLGEE
;
A
#
# COMPACT_ATOMS: atom_id res chain seq x y z
N MET A 1 5.29 12.77 16.44
CA MET A 1 6.12 11.60 15.96
C MET A 1 5.45 11.05 14.71
N TYR A 2 6.14 11.03 13.61
CA TYR A 2 5.65 10.46 12.35
C TYR A 2 5.68 8.93 12.40
N THR A 3 4.74 8.29 11.70
CA THR A 3 4.71 6.83 11.56
C THR A 3 5.35 6.46 10.22
N ILE A 4 6.62 6.04 10.27
CA ILE A 4 7.43 5.75 9.08
C ILE A 4 8.04 4.35 9.19
N GLY A 5 7.92 3.56 8.14
CA GLY A 5 8.52 2.24 8.02
C GLY A 5 8.85 1.89 6.57
N THR A 6 9.24 0.66 6.35
CA THR A 6 9.62 0.15 5.03
C THR A 6 9.07 -1.25 4.78
N HIS A 7 9.18 -1.71 3.55
CA HIS A 7 8.82 -3.06 3.17
C HIS A 7 9.88 -4.06 3.67
N MET A 8 9.45 -5.03 4.48
CA MET A 8 10.32 -5.96 5.18
C MET A 8 10.10 -7.41 4.77
N SER A 9 11.17 -8.18 4.72
CA SER A 9 11.08 -9.62 4.53
C SER A 9 10.68 -10.34 5.83
N ILE A 10 9.69 -11.23 5.76
CA ILE A 10 9.23 -12.08 6.87
C ILE A 10 9.84 -13.48 6.86
N ALA A 11 10.89 -13.71 6.08
CA ALA A 11 11.52 -15.04 5.95
C ALA A 11 12.02 -15.59 7.31
N GLY A 12 12.47 -14.71 8.21
CA GLY A 12 12.92 -15.05 9.57
C GLY A 12 11.81 -15.18 10.63
N GLY A 13 10.53 -15.00 10.24
CA GLY A 13 9.38 -14.95 11.14
C GLY A 13 8.92 -13.53 11.45
N ILE A 14 7.61 -13.36 11.68
CA ILE A 14 7.01 -12.03 11.80
C ILE A 14 7.43 -11.30 13.09
N ALA A 15 7.58 -12.02 14.20
CA ALA A 15 8.05 -11.45 15.46
C ALA A 15 9.51 -10.96 15.35
N LYS A 16 10.35 -11.70 14.63
CA LYS A 16 11.74 -11.29 14.37
C LYS A 16 11.81 -10.07 13.45
N THR A 17 10.93 -10.02 12.47
CA THR A 17 10.85 -8.87 11.56
C THR A 17 10.55 -7.58 12.31
N VAL A 18 9.55 -7.56 13.19
CA VAL A 18 9.24 -6.35 13.97
C VAL A 18 10.38 -5.95 14.91
N GLU A 19 11.12 -6.92 15.51
CA GLU A 19 12.33 -6.62 16.28
C GLU A 19 13.41 -5.90 15.44
N ASN A 20 13.56 -6.31 14.17
CA ASN A 20 14.52 -5.69 13.26
C ASN A 20 14.09 -4.27 12.89
N VAL A 21 12.79 -4.07 12.60
CA VAL A 21 12.22 -2.74 12.30
C VAL A 21 12.44 -1.75 13.46
N VAL A 22 12.23 -2.19 14.70
CA VAL A 22 12.50 -1.36 15.87
C VAL A 22 13.99 -0.97 15.95
N LYS A 23 14.91 -1.89 15.62
CA LYS A 23 16.36 -1.60 15.56
C LYS A 23 16.76 -0.65 14.43
N MET A 24 15.92 -0.52 13.41
CA MET A 24 16.10 0.46 12.34
C MET A 24 15.57 1.85 12.72
N ASN A 25 15.08 2.01 13.95
CA ASN A 25 14.38 3.22 14.41
C ASN A 25 13.12 3.53 13.60
N ALA A 26 12.51 2.51 12.97
CA ALA A 26 11.20 2.60 12.37
C ALA A 26 10.10 2.20 13.36
N ASN A 27 8.89 2.71 13.16
CA ASN A 27 7.76 2.46 14.06
C ASN A 27 6.52 1.90 13.34
N THR A 28 6.69 1.47 12.11
CA THR A 28 5.73 0.67 11.34
C THR A 28 6.47 -0.15 10.30
N MET A 29 5.77 -1.06 9.62
CA MET A 29 6.34 -1.85 8.52
C MET A 29 5.27 -2.29 7.53
N GLN A 30 5.72 -2.56 6.31
CA GLN A 30 4.96 -3.31 5.31
C GLN A 30 5.59 -4.70 5.14
N ILE A 31 4.76 -5.69 4.81
CA ILE A 31 5.19 -7.06 4.50
C ILE A 31 4.40 -7.60 3.32
N PHE A 32 4.94 -8.54 2.55
CA PHE A 32 4.08 -9.31 1.66
C PHE A 32 3.21 -10.30 2.44
N SER A 33 1.93 -10.36 2.08
CA SER A 33 0.98 -11.33 2.66
C SER A 33 1.36 -12.78 2.38
N ARG A 34 2.05 -13.01 1.25
CA ARG A 34 2.60 -14.29 0.78
C ARG A 34 3.82 -14.06 -0.12
N ASN A 35 4.40 -15.14 -0.66
CA ASN A 35 5.46 -15.01 -1.66
C ASN A 35 4.99 -14.14 -2.84
N PRO A 36 5.63 -12.98 -3.11
CA PRO A 36 5.18 -12.04 -4.15
C PRO A 36 5.26 -12.58 -5.57
N ARG A 37 6.06 -13.63 -5.80
CA ARG A 37 6.25 -14.28 -7.12
C ARG A 37 5.53 -15.62 -7.24
N GLY A 38 4.72 -15.99 -6.24
CA GLY A 38 4.03 -17.28 -6.21
C GLY A 38 2.81 -17.26 -5.32
N SER A 39 2.33 -18.45 -4.95
CA SER A 39 1.13 -18.61 -4.11
C SER A 39 1.42 -19.12 -2.70
N SER A 40 2.67 -19.51 -2.42
CA SER A 40 3.03 -20.09 -1.12
C SER A 40 3.01 -19.04 -0.01
N TYR A 41 2.56 -19.43 1.15
CA TYR A 41 2.56 -18.62 2.36
C TYR A 41 2.98 -19.42 3.58
N LYS A 42 3.42 -18.71 4.62
CA LYS A 42 3.75 -19.29 5.92
C LYS A 42 2.55 -19.18 6.85
N THR A 43 2.30 -20.23 7.62
CA THR A 43 1.42 -20.17 8.78
C THR A 43 2.25 -19.85 10.01
N TYR A 44 1.66 -19.17 10.98
CA TYR A 44 2.33 -18.76 12.21
C TYR A 44 1.71 -19.52 13.40
N ALA A 45 2.57 -20.01 14.32
CA ALA A 45 2.13 -20.53 15.58
C ALA A 45 1.52 -19.40 16.44
N GLN A 46 0.58 -19.75 17.30
CA GLN A 46 -0.09 -18.78 18.17
C GLN A 46 0.90 -17.97 19.02
N GLU A 47 1.93 -18.64 19.53
CA GLU A 47 2.99 -18.00 20.34
C GLU A 47 3.79 -16.95 19.54
N GLU A 48 4.00 -17.18 18.23
CA GLU A 48 4.66 -16.22 17.36
C GLU A 48 3.78 -14.98 17.11
N VAL A 49 2.48 -15.17 16.94
CA VAL A 49 1.51 -14.08 16.80
C VAL A 49 1.43 -13.27 18.10
N GLU A 50 1.35 -13.92 19.24
CA GLU A 50 1.33 -13.24 20.55
C GLU A 50 2.60 -12.44 20.79
N LYS A 51 3.78 -13.01 20.50
CA LYS A 51 5.05 -12.32 20.58
C LYS A 51 5.10 -11.11 19.65
N PHE A 52 4.65 -11.26 18.41
CA PHE A 52 4.55 -10.16 17.44
C PHE A 52 3.71 -9.01 17.98
N GLN A 53 2.51 -9.29 18.51
CA GLN A 53 1.62 -8.28 19.06
C GLN A 53 2.20 -7.65 20.34
N GLN A 54 2.88 -8.43 21.18
CA GLN A 54 3.53 -7.91 22.41
C GLN A 54 4.64 -6.91 22.08
N ILE A 55 5.50 -7.21 21.09
CA ILE A 55 6.58 -6.31 20.68
C ILE A 55 5.98 -5.01 20.12
N ARG A 56 4.98 -5.08 19.25
CA ARG A 56 4.29 -3.90 18.72
C ARG A 56 3.77 -3.00 19.85
N LYS A 57 3.07 -3.60 20.82
CA LYS A 57 2.50 -2.87 21.94
C LYS A 57 3.58 -2.21 22.82
N SER A 58 4.71 -2.90 23.07
CA SER A 58 5.78 -2.37 23.94
C SER A 58 6.57 -1.23 23.32
N HIS A 59 6.51 -1.05 21.98
CA HIS A 59 7.24 -0.01 21.24
C HIS A 59 6.32 1.05 20.62
N ALA A 60 5.05 1.12 21.03
CA ALA A 60 4.07 2.01 20.41
C ALA A 60 4.07 1.94 18.88
N PHE A 61 4.18 0.71 18.34
CA PHE A 61 4.31 0.46 16.92
C PHE A 61 3.00 0.79 16.19
N GLY A 62 3.10 1.49 15.08
CA GLY A 62 1.97 1.88 14.24
C GLY A 62 1.28 0.70 13.53
N PRO A 63 0.27 0.99 12.72
CA PRO A 63 -0.43 -0.04 11.95
C PRO A 63 0.52 -0.74 10.99
N VAL A 64 0.40 -2.07 10.89
CA VAL A 64 1.15 -2.86 9.91
C VAL A 64 0.36 -2.95 8.63
N LEU A 65 1.05 -2.80 7.50
CA LEU A 65 0.49 -2.96 6.17
C LEU A 65 0.92 -4.31 5.58
N ALA A 66 -0.02 -5.12 5.13
CA ALA A 66 0.28 -6.27 4.30
C ALA A 66 0.06 -5.89 2.83
N HIS A 67 0.96 -6.30 1.95
CA HIS A 67 0.83 -6.12 0.51
C HIS A 67 0.52 -7.47 -0.16
N ALA A 68 -0.51 -7.52 -0.98
CA ALA A 68 -0.83 -8.70 -1.76
C ALA A 68 0.24 -8.96 -2.84
N PRO A 69 0.40 -10.21 -3.33
CA PRO A 69 1.43 -10.51 -4.31
C PRO A 69 1.16 -9.85 -5.67
N TYR A 70 2.21 -9.44 -6.38
CA TYR A 70 2.12 -8.85 -7.73
C TYR A 70 1.48 -9.78 -8.79
N THR A 71 1.42 -11.07 -8.51
CA THR A 71 0.80 -12.05 -9.41
C THR A 71 -0.72 -12.03 -9.36
N MET A 72 -1.31 -11.31 -8.41
CA MET A 72 -2.76 -11.17 -8.26
C MET A 72 -3.30 -10.12 -9.25
N ASN A 73 -4.34 -10.49 -10.02
CA ASN A 73 -5.01 -9.58 -10.94
C ASN A 73 -6.52 -9.84 -10.96
N LEU A 74 -7.26 -9.10 -10.14
CA LEU A 74 -8.73 -9.20 -10.08
C LEU A 74 -9.43 -8.62 -11.33
N ALA A 75 -8.74 -7.78 -12.11
CA ALA A 75 -9.29 -7.20 -13.35
C ALA A 75 -9.12 -8.09 -14.58
N SER A 76 -8.52 -9.28 -14.43
CA SER A 76 -8.08 -10.12 -15.55
C SER A 76 -9.23 -10.55 -16.47
N ALA A 77 -8.94 -10.55 -17.78
CA ALA A 77 -9.77 -11.17 -18.82
C ALA A 77 -9.74 -12.71 -18.76
N THR A 78 -8.69 -13.29 -18.20
CA THR A 78 -8.46 -14.73 -18.17
C THR A 78 -9.07 -15.33 -16.92
N GLU A 79 -10.05 -16.23 -17.07
CA GLU A 79 -10.77 -16.87 -15.97
C GLU A 79 -9.82 -17.50 -14.94
N LYS A 80 -8.85 -18.28 -15.37
CA LYS A 80 -7.86 -18.91 -14.49
C LYS A 80 -7.09 -17.91 -13.62
N THR A 81 -6.70 -16.77 -14.20
CA THR A 81 -6.00 -15.69 -13.48
C THR A 81 -6.94 -15.01 -12.49
N TYR A 82 -8.18 -14.78 -12.90
CA TYR A 82 -9.20 -14.19 -12.04
C TYR A 82 -9.55 -15.08 -10.85
N GLU A 83 -9.82 -16.37 -11.06
CA GLU A 83 -10.10 -17.34 -9.99
C GLU A 83 -8.94 -17.47 -9.00
N PHE A 84 -7.70 -17.49 -9.52
CA PHE A 84 -6.51 -17.45 -8.69
C PHE A 84 -6.48 -16.18 -7.83
N ALA A 85 -6.74 -15.01 -8.40
CA ALA A 85 -6.77 -13.74 -7.68
C ALA A 85 -7.88 -13.72 -6.60
N CYS A 86 -9.07 -14.21 -6.90
CA CYS A 86 -10.16 -14.34 -5.92
C CYS A 86 -9.80 -15.28 -4.75
N THR A 87 -9.08 -16.35 -5.04
CA THR A 87 -8.59 -17.27 -3.98
C THR A 87 -7.55 -16.58 -3.11
N VAL A 88 -6.59 -15.90 -3.73
CA VAL A 88 -5.51 -15.19 -3.05
C VAL A 88 -6.05 -14.11 -2.12
N ILE A 89 -6.89 -13.21 -2.63
CA ILE A 89 -7.38 -12.08 -1.82
C ILE A 89 -8.21 -12.56 -0.62
N ARG A 90 -9.08 -13.55 -0.80
CA ARG A 90 -9.88 -14.14 0.27
C ARG A 90 -9.02 -14.79 1.37
N GLU A 91 -8.01 -15.58 0.97
CA GLU A 91 -7.10 -16.21 1.92
C GLU A 91 -6.25 -15.18 2.65
N ASP A 92 -5.78 -14.15 1.96
CA ASP A 92 -4.92 -13.13 2.54
C ASP A 92 -5.69 -12.23 3.50
N ILE A 93 -6.91 -11.82 3.18
CA ILE A 93 -7.80 -11.11 4.12
C ILE A 93 -7.93 -11.91 5.42
N ARG A 94 -8.33 -13.19 5.34
CA ARG A 94 -8.50 -14.04 6.51
C ARG A 94 -7.21 -14.17 7.34
N ARG A 95 -6.08 -14.46 6.68
CA ARG A 95 -4.79 -14.68 7.34
C ARG A 95 -4.23 -13.42 8.00
N MET A 96 -4.38 -12.28 7.35
CA MET A 96 -3.91 -11.01 7.89
C MET A 96 -4.80 -10.54 9.04
N ASP A 97 -6.11 -10.80 8.99
CA ASP A 97 -7.02 -10.54 10.09
C ASP A 97 -6.70 -11.44 11.32
N GLU A 98 -6.39 -12.73 11.11
CA GLU A 98 -5.91 -13.64 12.16
C GLU A 98 -4.60 -13.13 12.82
N LEU A 99 -3.70 -12.51 12.06
CA LEU A 99 -2.49 -11.87 12.55
C LEU A 99 -2.74 -10.52 13.24
N LYS A 100 -3.97 -10.01 13.20
CA LYS A 100 -4.36 -8.67 13.67
C LYS A 100 -3.55 -7.57 12.97
N ILE A 101 -3.35 -7.72 11.66
CA ILE A 101 -2.81 -6.69 10.78
C ILE A 101 -3.97 -5.80 10.36
N GLU A 102 -3.75 -4.49 10.40
CA GLU A 102 -4.81 -3.51 10.27
C GLU A 102 -5.24 -3.27 8.82
N ASN A 103 -4.30 -3.39 7.88
CA ASN A 103 -4.54 -3.06 6.47
C ASN A 103 -3.90 -4.10 5.54
N LEU A 104 -4.62 -4.43 4.45
CA LEU A 104 -4.11 -5.21 3.32
C LEU A 104 -4.25 -4.38 2.05
N VAL A 105 -3.15 -3.97 1.46
CA VAL A 105 -3.12 -3.25 0.18
C VAL A 105 -2.93 -4.19 -0.99
N PHE A 106 -3.53 -3.87 -2.13
CA PHE A 106 -3.31 -4.57 -3.38
C PHE A 106 -3.46 -3.65 -4.59
N HIS A 107 -2.74 -3.98 -5.67
CA HIS A 107 -2.95 -3.36 -6.97
C HIS A 107 -4.31 -3.81 -7.53
N PRO A 108 -5.24 -2.89 -7.89
CA PRO A 108 -6.55 -3.28 -8.44
C PRO A 108 -6.45 -4.23 -9.62
N GLY A 109 -5.39 -4.09 -10.43
CA GLY A 109 -5.06 -5.01 -11.52
C GLY A 109 -5.12 -4.37 -12.89
N SER A 110 -4.96 -5.20 -13.93
CA SER A 110 -4.95 -4.80 -15.34
C SER A 110 -6.04 -5.53 -16.09
N HIS A 111 -6.84 -4.80 -16.89
CA HIS A 111 -7.99 -5.37 -17.60
C HIS A 111 -7.61 -6.23 -18.82
N THR A 112 -6.34 -6.26 -19.19
CA THR A 112 -5.77 -7.16 -20.23
C THR A 112 -6.58 -7.29 -21.54
N GLY A 113 -7.24 -6.18 -21.95
CA GLY A 113 -7.95 -6.10 -23.23
C GLY A 113 -9.46 -6.20 -23.17
N ILE A 114 -10.10 -6.56 -22.03
CA ILE A 114 -11.58 -6.59 -21.91
C ILE A 114 -12.21 -5.21 -21.70
N GLY A 115 -11.40 -4.19 -21.52
CA GLY A 115 -11.86 -2.83 -21.25
C GLY A 115 -11.98 -2.51 -19.75
N GLU A 116 -11.92 -1.22 -19.45
CA GLU A 116 -11.91 -0.67 -18.10
C GLU A 116 -13.15 -1.08 -17.29
N GLU A 117 -14.35 -0.86 -17.84
CA GLU A 117 -15.61 -1.16 -17.17
C GLU A 117 -15.75 -2.65 -16.78
N ALA A 118 -15.36 -3.54 -17.69
CA ALA A 118 -15.41 -4.98 -17.43
C ALA A 118 -14.35 -5.38 -16.37
N GLY A 119 -13.16 -4.76 -16.41
CA GLY A 119 -12.12 -4.96 -15.41
C GLY A 119 -12.57 -4.51 -14.03
N ILE A 120 -13.18 -3.33 -13.90
CA ILE A 120 -13.75 -2.81 -12.66
C ILE A 120 -14.84 -3.75 -12.12
N THR A 121 -15.73 -4.21 -13.00
CA THR A 121 -16.77 -5.18 -12.63
C THR A 121 -16.18 -6.47 -12.06
N ASN A 122 -15.11 -6.97 -12.67
CA ASN A 122 -14.41 -8.15 -12.16
C ASN A 122 -13.79 -7.90 -10.77
N ILE A 123 -13.16 -6.74 -10.54
CA ILE A 123 -12.60 -6.37 -9.23
C ILE A 123 -13.69 -6.36 -8.17
N ILE A 124 -14.80 -5.67 -8.42
CA ILE A 124 -15.96 -5.60 -7.52
C ILE A 124 -16.44 -7.00 -7.15
N ARG A 125 -16.70 -7.83 -8.16
CA ARG A 125 -17.17 -9.21 -7.96
C ARG A 125 -16.18 -10.06 -7.15
N GLY A 126 -14.87 -9.89 -7.39
CA GLY A 126 -13.83 -10.60 -6.63
C GLY A 126 -13.77 -10.16 -5.17
N LEU A 127 -13.88 -8.87 -4.90
CA LEU A 127 -13.93 -8.32 -3.54
C LEU A 127 -15.20 -8.78 -2.79
N ASP A 128 -16.36 -8.78 -3.44
CA ASP A 128 -17.63 -9.26 -2.84
C ASP A 128 -17.59 -10.74 -2.47
N GLN A 129 -16.78 -11.55 -3.16
CA GLN A 129 -16.56 -12.95 -2.80
C GLN A 129 -15.57 -13.12 -1.64
N ALA A 130 -14.74 -12.13 -1.38
CA ALA A 130 -13.66 -12.21 -0.40
C ALA A 130 -13.99 -11.53 0.92
N ILE A 131 -14.73 -10.42 0.89
CA ILE A 131 -15.08 -9.60 2.05
C ILE A 131 -16.46 -9.98 2.54
N THR A 132 -16.54 -10.39 3.82
CA THR A 132 -17.82 -10.82 4.45
C THR A 132 -18.42 -9.73 5.34
N GLY A 133 -17.69 -8.63 5.57
CA GLY A 133 -18.09 -7.54 6.47
C GLY A 133 -17.78 -7.80 7.95
N THR A 134 -17.31 -8.99 8.30
CA THR A 134 -17.00 -9.36 9.69
C THR A 134 -15.53 -9.19 10.07
N GLU A 135 -14.65 -9.01 9.09
CA GLU A 135 -13.22 -8.80 9.28
C GLU A 135 -12.93 -7.48 10.00
N ASN A 136 -11.86 -7.42 10.78
CA ASN A 136 -11.37 -6.16 11.36
C ASN A 136 -10.42 -5.43 10.41
N ILE A 137 -9.74 -6.16 9.53
CA ILE A 137 -8.81 -5.62 8.54
C ILE A 137 -9.53 -4.73 7.51
N LYS A 138 -8.86 -3.68 7.06
CA LYS A 138 -9.26 -2.88 5.90
C LYS A 138 -8.54 -3.37 4.65
N VAL A 139 -9.25 -3.42 3.54
CA VAL A 139 -8.70 -3.76 2.23
C VAL A 139 -8.49 -2.46 1.46
N LEU A 140 -7.24 -2.19 1.09
CA LEU A 140 -6.86 -0.92 0.49
C LEU A 140 -6.64 -1.09 -1.01
N LEU A 141 -7.32 -0.27 -1.80
CA LEU A 141 -7.03 -0.08 -3.21
C LEU A 141 -5.82 0.85 -3.31
N GLU A 142 -4.78 0.44 -4.03
CA GLU A 142 -3.65 1.29 -4.29
C GLU A 142 -3.89 2.19 -5.49
N THR A 143 -3.43 3.44 -5.42
CA THR A 143 -3.34 4.31 -6.60
C THR A 143 -2.26 3.79 -7.54
N MET A 144 -2.56 3.68 -8.83
CA MET A 144 -1.68 3.06 -9.83
C MET A 144 -1.08 4.09 -10.79
N SER A 145 0.01 3.70 -11.46
CA SER A 145 0.68 4.55 -12.44
C SER A 145 -0.05 4.68 -13.79
N GLY A 146 -0.96 3.76 -14.08
CA GLY A 146 -1.67 3.69 -15.37
C GLY A 146 -0.84 3.04 -16.47
N LYS A 147 0.12 2.20 -16.13
CA LYS A 147 0.93 1.43 -17.07
C LYS A 147 0.08 0.42 -17.83
N GLY A 148 0.14 0.50 -19.17
CA GLY A 148 -0.59 -0.43 -20.02
C GLY A 148 -2.10 -0.36 -19.82
N THR A 149 -2.68 -1.38 -19.19
CA THR A 149 -4.13 -1.50 -18.94
C THR A 149 -4.47 -1.55 -17.45
N GLU A 150 -3.61 -0.96 -16.61
CA GLU A 150 -3.85 -0.86 -15.18
C GLU A 150 -5.10 -0.06 -14.86
N ILE A 151 -5.84 -0.52 -13.85
CA ILE A 151 -6.98 0.15 -13.23
C ILE A 151 -6.54 0.73 -11.88
N GLY A 152 -7.07 1.89 -11.51
CA GLY A 152 -6.74 2.58 -10.26
C GLY A 152 -5.80 3.78 -10.42
N TYR A 153 -5.46 4.16 -11.67
CA TYR A 153 -4.64 5.33 -11.94
C TYR A 153 -5.43 6.66 -11.95
N ARG A 154 -6.76 6.59 -11.89
CA ARG A 154 -7.66 7.73 -11.69
C ARG A 154 -8.48 7.51 -10.43
N PHE A 155 -8.69 8.57 -9.67
CA PHE A 155 -9.47 8.50 -8.43
C PHE A 155 -10.92 8.04 -8.67
N GLU A 156 -11.51 8.37 -9.83
CA GLU A 156 -12.85 7.92 -10.20
C GLU A 156 -12.94 6.39 -10.36
N GLN A 157 -11.87 5.73 -10.84
CA GLN A 157 -11.85 4.26 -10.93
C GLN A 157 -11.86 3.62 -9.53
N LEU A 158 -11.09 4.17 -8.59
CA LEU A 158 -11.06 3.71 -7.20
C LEU A 158 -12.41 3.94 -6.53
N LYS A 159 -13.04 5.11 -6.79
CA LYS A 159 -14.39 5.40 -6.33
C LYS A 159 -15.40 4.40 -6.87
N GLN A 160 -15.37 4.12 -8.16
CA GLN A 160 -16.29 3.18 -8.80
C GLN A 160 -16.17 1.77 -8.22
N ILE A 161 -14.94 1.30 -7.95
CA ILE A 161 -14.71 0.01 -7.28
C ILE A 161 -15.29 0.05 -5.85
N ARG A 162 -14.92 1.05 -5.07
CA ARG A 162 -15.36 1.18 -3.66
C ARG A 162 -16.88 1.28 -3.53
N ASP A 163 -17.52 2.08 -4.36
CA ASP A 163 -18.97 2.28 -4.31
C ASP A 163 -19.76 1.08 -4.87
N GLY A 164 -19.11 0.22 -5.66
CA GLY A 164 -19.72 -0.96 -6.26
C GLY A 164 -19.72 -2.22 -5.39
N VAL A 165 -18.87 -2.29 -4.36
CA VAL A 165 -18.80 -3.46 -3.48
C VAL A 165 -19.92 -3.47 -2.43
N GLN A 166 -20.26 -4.65 -1.91
CA GLN A 166 -21.30 -4.83 -0.88
C GLN A 166 -20.89 -4.26 0.50
N HIS A 167 -19.58 -4.21 0.79
CA HIS A 167 -19.02 -3.75 2.05
C HIS A 167 -18.06 -2.56 1.84
N PRO A 168 -18.54 -1.40 1.36
CA PRO A 168 -17.68 -0.25 1.07
C PRO A 168 -16.98 0.31 2.32
N GLU A 169 -17.53 0.07 3.51
CA GLU A 169 -16.90 0.44 4.78
C GLU A 169 -15.62 -0.34 5.07
N ARG A 170 -15.37 -1.47 4.37
CA ARG A 170 -14.13 -2.26 4.48
C ARG A 170 -13.05 -1.80 3.52
N ILE A 171 -13.39 -0.97 2.55
CA ILE A 171 -12.45 -0.46 1.54
C ILE A 171 -11.86 0.87 2.01
N GLY A 172 -10.54 0.99 1.86
CA GLY A 172 -9.78 2.22 1.99
C GLY A 172 -8.85 2.41 0.79
N ILE A 173 -8.04 3.46 0.85
CA ILE A 173 -7.09 3.79 -0.21
C ILE A 173 -5.67 3.85 0.36
N CYS A 174 -4.72 3.35 -0.41
CA CYS A 174 -3.30 3.60 -0.27
C CYS A 174 -2.86 4.52 -1.41
N LEU A 175 -2.29 5.68 -1.09
CA LEU A 175 -1.75 6.59 -2.09
C LEU A 175 -0.25 6.32 -2.23
N ASP A 176 0.20 5.96 -3.44
CA ASP A 176 1.61 5.87 -3.78
C ASP A 176 2.05 7.14 -4.51
N THR A 177 3.07 7.82 -3.97
CA THR A 177 3.56 9.10 -4.52
C THR A 177 4.18 8.96 -5.90
N CYS A 178 4.93 7.87 -6.16
CA CYS A 178 5.47 7.56 -7.48
C CYS A 178 4.35 7.28 -8.49
N HIS A 179 3.33 6.51 -8.08
CA HIS A 179 2.23 6.14 -8.96
C HIS A 179 1.37 7.34 -9.36
N VAL A 180 0.93 8.16 -8.41
CA VAL A 180 0.11 9.34 -8.73
C VAL A 180 0.89 10.35 -9.57
N PHE A 181 2.18 10.55 -9.30
CA PHE A 181 3.06 11.39 -10.14
C PHE A 181 3.16 10.86 -11.58
N ALA A 182 3.38 9.56 -11.73
CA ALA A 182 3.42 8.92 -13.04
C ALA A 182 2.06 8.92 -13.75
N ALA A 183 0.95 8.91 -13.01
CA ALA A 183 -0.40 9.00 -13.57
C ALA A 183 -0.78 10.42 -14.02
N GLY A 184 -0.05 11.45 -13.57
CA GLY A 184 -0.26 12.85 -13.98
C GLY A 184 -0.88 13.74 -12.90
N TYR A 185 -0.86 13.33 -11.63
CA TYR A 185 -1.22 14.18 -10.50
C TYR A 185 0.03 14.93 -10.01
N ASP A 186 0.02 16.26 -10.10
CA ASP A 186 1.19 17.11 -9.81
C ASP A 186 1.38 17.33 -8.31
N ILE A 187 1.87 16.31 -7.61
CA ILE A 187 2.20 16.41 -6.19
C ILE A 187 3.44 17.26 -5.89
N VAL A 188 4.17 17.70 -6.92
CA VAL A 188 5.38 18.52 -6.79
C VAL A 188 5.03 20.00 -6.71
N HIS A 189 4.13 20.48 -7.59
CA HIS A 189 3.81 21.90 -7.69
C HIS A 189 2.41 22.24 -7.18
N ASP A 190 1.51 21.27 -7.05
CA ASP A 190 0.11 21.47 -6.65
C ASP A 190 -0.42 20.32 -5.76
N LEU A 191 0.30 20.01 -4.68
CA LEU A 191 -0.11 18.98 -3.72
C LEU A 191 -1.51 19.26 -3.13
N ASP A 192 -1.80 20.52 -2.78
CA ASP A 192 -3.12 20.90 -2.25
C ASP A 192 -4.24 20.63 -3.27
N GLY A 193 -4.04 21.00 -4.54
CA GLY A 193 -5.01 20.73 -5.61
C GLY A 193 -5.24 19.24 -5.83
N VAL A 194 -4.20 18.41 -5.78
CA VAL A 194 -4.32 16.94 -5.86
C VAL A 194 -5.10 16.39 -4.66
N LEU A 195 -4.83 16.87 -3.45
CA LEU A 195 -5.56 16.42 -2.25
C LEU A 195 -7.01 16.91 -2.23
N ASP A 196 -7.30 18.10 -2.74
CA ASP A 196 -8.66 18.60 -2.87
C ASP A 196 -9.45 17.81 -3.93
N GLU A 197 -8.79 17.40 -5.04
CA GLU A 197 -9.39 16.50 -6.02
C GLU A 197 -9.68 15.12 -5.42
N PHE A 198 -8.71 14.56 -4.68
CA PHE A 198 -8.88 13.30 -3.96
C PHE A 198 -10.07 13.37 -2.99
N ASP A 199 -10.13 14.43 -2.18
CA ASP A 199 -11.21 14.63 -1.20
C ASP A 199 -12.58 14.76 -1.86
N ARG A 200 -12.68 15.54 -2.93
CA ARG A 200 -13.91 15.73 -3.69
C ARG A 200 -14.43 14.42 -4.32
N ILE A 201 -13.53 13.55 -4.79
CA ILE A 201 -13.91 12.31 -5.50
C ILE A 201 -14.12 11.16 -4.54
N LEU A 202 -13.18 10.93 -3.62
CA LEU A 202 -13.11 9.77 -2.75
C LEU A 202 -13.50 10.08 -1.30
N GLY A 203 -13.09 11.25 -0.78
CA GLY A 203 -13.08 11.59 0.64
C GLY A 203 -11.74 11.26 1.30
N LEU A 204 -11.14 12.25 1.98
CA LEU A 204 -9.83 12.05 2.65
C LEU A 204 -9.87 11.02 3.77
N GLU A 205 -11.04 10.77 4.36
CA GLU A 205 -11.23 9.74 5.39
C GLU A 205 -10.99 8.32 4.88
N LEU A 206 -11.00 8.11 3.56
CA LEU A 206 -10.67 6.82 2.95
C LEU A 206 -9.17 6.61 2.78
N LEU A 207 -8.36 7.66 2.84
CA LEU A 207 -6.91 7.56 2.76
C LEU A 207 -6.36 7.00 4.07
N ARG A 208 -5.82 5.80 4.01
CA ARG A 208 -5.37 5.07 5.21
C ARG A 208 -3.87 5.00 5.34
N THR A 209 -3.16 5.00 4.24
CA THR A 209 -1.70 4.82 4.19
C THR A 209 -1.12 5.55 2.99
N ILE A 210 0.17 5.82 3.06
CA ILE A 210 0.94 6.39 1.95
C ILE A 210 2.15 5.50 1.68
N HIS A 211 2.32 5.05 0.45
CA HIS A 211 3.61 4.61 -0.06
C HIS A 211 4.41 5.85 -0.45
N LEU A 212 5.47 6.12 0.28
CA LEU A 212 6.33 7.27 0.06
C LEU A 212 7.53 6.85 -0.78
N ASN A 213 7.42 7.03 -2.07
CA ASN A 213 8.42 6.65 -3.05
C ASN A 213 8.76 7.83 -3.96
N ASP A 214 10.05 8.00 -4.30
CA ASP A 214 10.43 8.90 -5.40
C ASP A 214 10.29 8.16 -6.74
N SER A 215 10.37 8.87 -7.86
CA SER A 215 10.16 8.31 -9.19
C SER A 215 11.40 8.46 -10.06
N LEU A 216 11.89 7.35 -10.64
CA LEU A 216 12.91 7.40 -11.71
C LEU A 216 12.35 7.93 -13.03
N MET A 217 11.03 8.07 -13.14
CA MET A 217 10.36 8.39 -14.39
C MET A 217 9.74 9.78 -14.32
N PRO A 218 9.67 10.51 -15.43
CA PRO A 218 9.11 11.86 -15.45
C PRO A 218 7.59 11.87 -15.20
N PHE A 219 7.10 13.03 -14.80
CA PHE A 219 5.69 13.32 -14.62
C PHE A 219 4.81 12.83 -15.79
N GLY A 220 3.70 12.19 -15.48
CA GLY A 220 2.74 11.71 -16.48
C GLY A 220 3.24 10.58 -17.38
N SER A 221 4.36 9.96 -17.05
CA SER A 221 5.01 8.92 -17.87
C SER A 221 4.24 7.61 -17.97
N ARG A 222 3.31 7.35 -17.05
CA ARG A 222 2.61 6.07 -16.87
C ARG A 222 3.58 4.88 -16.75
N LYS A 223 4.63 5.08 -15.94
CA LYS A 223 5.63 4.05 -15.66
C LYS A 223 5.91 4.02 -14.17
N ASP A 224 5.82 2.82 -13.62
CA ASP A 224 6.15 2.54 -12.24
C ASP A 224 7.63 2.14 -12.13
N ARG A 225 8.44 3.02 -11.53
CA ARG A 225 9.85 2.82 -11.21
C ARG A 225 10.22 3.68 -10.01
N HIS A 226 10.31 3.07 -8.85
CA HIS A 226 10.70 3.74 -7.61
C HIS A 226 12.17 4.14 -7.63
N ALA A 227 12.47 5.32 -7.10
CA ALA A 227 13.80 5.82 -6.79
C ALA A 227 13.98 5.94 -5.27
N VAL A 228 15.22 6.04 -4.83
CA VAL A 228 15.57 6.44 -3.46
C VAL A 228 15.06 7.85 -3.21
N ILE A 229 14.58 8.13 -2.00
CA ILE A 229 14.02 9.44 -1.63
C ILE A 229 15.01 10.56 -1.91
N GLY A 230 14.59 11.49 -2.77
CA GLY A 230 15.36 12.65 -3.20
C GLY A 230 16.34 12.42 -4.36
N GLU A 231 16.35 11.19 -4.94
CA GLU A 231 17.20 10.84 -6.07
C GLU A 231 16.40 10.69 -7.39
N GLY A 232 15.09 10.97 -7.35
CA GLY A 232 14.20 10.87 -8.49
C GLY A 232 13.62 12.20 -8.95
N GLU A 233 12.63 12.13 -9.82
CA GLU A 233 11.99 13.25 -10.49
C GLU A 233 10.96 14.00 -9.61
N ILE A 234 10.48 13.39 -8.51
CA ILE A 234 9.63 14.06 -7.52
C ILE A 234 10.51 14.94 -6.63
N GLY A 235 11.62 14.40 -6.17
CA GLY A 235 12.63 15.09 -5.38
C GLY A 235 12.29 15.24 -3.90
N LEU A 236 13.34 15.47 -3.11
CA LEU A 236 13.27 15.48 -1.65
C LEU A 236 12.26 16.48 -1.09
N GLU A 237 12.27 17.71 -1.56
CA GLU A 237 11.42 18.78 -1.01
C GLU A 237 9.93 18.51 -1.20
N ALA A 238 9.53 17.97 -2.36
CA ALA A 238 8.14 17.61 -2.61
C ALA A 238 7.70 16.44 -1.71
N LEU A 239 8.55 15.44 -1.52
CA LEU A 239 8.25 14.32 -0.61
C LEU A 239 8.21 14.75 0.86
N LEU A 240 9.07 15.68 1.28
CA LEU A 240 8.99 16.29 2.61
C LEU A 240 7.71 17.13 2.78
N ASN A 241 7.23 17.80 1.72
CA ASN A 241 5.95 18.48 1.76
C ASN A 241 4.78 17.49 1.95
N VAL A 242 4.81 16.32 1.28
CA VAL A 242 3.83 15.25 1.51
C VAL A 242 3.86 14.79 2.98
N LEU A 243 5.04 14.51 3.54
CA LEU A 243 5.20 14.09 4.94
C LEU A 243 4.67 15.15 5.93
N ARG A 244 4.98 16.43 5.70
CA ARG A 244 4.63 17.54 6.61
C ARG A 244 3.20 18.03 6.43
N HIS A 245 2.50 17.61 5.37
CA HIS A 245 1.19 18.15 5.02
C HIS A 245 0.17 17.92 6.14
N PRO A 246 -0.57 18.94 6.61
CA PRO A 246 -1.50 18.80 7.75
C PRO A 246 -2.56 17.71 7.59
N LYS A 247 -3.02 17.45 6.37
CA LYS A 247 -4.01 16.40 6.05
C LYS A 247 -3.38 15.00 6.01
N LEU A 248 -2.04 14.84 5.94
CA LEU A 248 -1.35 13.57 5.71
C LEU A 248 -0.44 13.13 6.86
N LYS A 249 0.15 14.07 7.61
CA LYS A 249 1.22 13.84 8.59
C LYS A 249 0.92 12.80 9.68
N ASP A 250 -0.35 12.55 9.94
CA ASP A 250 -0.80 11.60 10.96
C ASP A 250 -1.08 10.19 10.37
N LEU A 251 -0.91 10.02 9.05
CA LEU A 251 -1.01 8.73 8.37
C LEU A 251 0.32 7.95 8.47
N PRO A 252 0.29 6.62 8.39
CA PRO A 252 1.49 5.82 8.26
C PRO A 252 2.07 5.90 6.83
N PHE A 253 3.39 6.05 6.76
CA PHE A 253 4.19 6.09 5.53
C PHE A 253 5.05 4.84 5.42
N TYR A 254 5.06 4.21 4.24
CA TYR A 254 5.84 3.03 3.94
C TYR A 254 6.73 3.26 2.74
N LEU A 255 8.03 2.97 2.89
CA LEU A 255 9.03 3.08 1.84
C LEU A 255 9.12 1.75 1.08
N GLU A 256 9.11 1.83 -0.23
CA GLU A 256 9.35 0.71 -1.15
C GLU A 256 10.51 1.02 -2.09
N THR A 257 11.42 1.87 -1.63
CA THR A 257 12.62 2.28 -2.36
C THR A 257 13.54 1.09 -2.61
N PRO A 258 14.36 1.11 -3.70
CA PRO A 258 15.18 -0.04 -4.09
C PRO A 258 16.45 -0.18 -3.24
N LEU A 259 16.29 -0.21 -1.92
CA LEU A 259 17.38 -0.34 -0.94
C LEU A 259 17.31 -1.68 -0.21
N ASP A 260 18.41 -2.07 0.41
CA ASP A 260 18.43 -3.13 1.41
C ASP A 260 18.08 -2.61 2.82
N ASP A 261 18.02 -3.50 3.81
CA ASP A 261 17.66 -3.15 5.19
C ASP A 261 18.59 -2.06 5.79
N ALA A 262 19.87 -2.05 5.42
CA ALA A 262 20.84 -1.04 5.88
C ALA A 262 20.57 0.32 5.23
N GLY A 263 20.31 0.34 3.93
CA GLY A 263 19.94 1.54 3.19
C GLY A 263 18.61 2.12 3.66
N HIS A 264 17.60 1.30 3.88
CA HIS A 264 16.32 1.76 4.46
C HIS A 264 16.48 2.36 5.86
N LYS A 265 17.36 1.78 6.70
CA LYS A 265 17.66 2.36 8.01
C LYS A 265 18.25 3.77 7.89
N GLU A 266 19.19 3.98 6.97
CA GLU A 266 19.79 5.29 6.72
C GLU A 266 18.77 6.27 6.12
N GLU A 267 17.92 5.81 5.21
CA GLU A 267 16.87 6.63 4.58
C GLU A 267 15.84 7.09 5.64
N ILE A 268 15.37 6.21 6.50
CA ILE A 268 14.46 6.54 7.62
C ILE A 268 15.12 7.53 8.59
N ALA A 269 16.40 7.34 8.92
CA ALA A 269 17.12 8.25 9.80
C ALA A 269 17.21 9.66 9.19
N ARG A 270 17.54 9.78 7.89
CA ARG A 270 17.55 11.05 7.16
C ARG A 270 16.17 11.73 7.16
N LEU A 271 15.12 10.98 6.87
CA LEU A 271 13.75 11.52 6.89
C LEU A 271 13.39 12.08 8.26
N LYS A 272 13.70 11.35 9.35
CA LYS A 272 13.46 11.82 10.71
C LYS A 272 14.24 13.07 11.06
N GLU A 273 15.51 13.15 10.65
CA GLU A 273 16.34 14.36 10.81
C GLU A 273 15.70 15.57 10.12
N TYR A 274 15.25 15.42 8.86
CA TYR A 274 14.55 16.49 8.13
C TYR A 274 13.22 16.90 8.78
N LEU A 275 12.58 15.97 9.50
CA LEU A 275 11.33 16.23 10.22
C LEU A 275 11.57 16.78 11.65
N GLY A 276 12.83 16.90 12.09
CA GLY A 276 13.19 17.34 13.44
C GLY A 276 12.87 16.32 14.53
N GLU A 277 12.84 15.03 14.17
CA GLU A 277 12.67 13.91 15.11
C GLU A 277 14.04 13.26 15.40
N GLU A 278 14.31 12.95 16.68
CA GLU A 278 15.53 12.23 17.12
C GLU A 278 15.39 10.70 16.98
#